data_62ec9c2b5b1d005df15426d453aa658a
#
_entry.id   62ec9c2b5b1d005df15426d453aa658a
#
_cell.length_a   1.000
_cell.length_b   1.000
_cell.length_c   1.000
_cell.angle_alpha   90.00
_cell.angle_beta   90.00
_cell.angle_gamma   90.00
#
_symmetry.space_group_name_H-M   'P 1'
#
loop_
_entity.id
_entity.type
_entity.pdbx_description
1 polymer ?
#
loop_
_entity_poly.entity_id
_entity_poly.type
_entity_poly.pdbx_seq_one_letter_code
_entity_poly.pdbx_strand_id
1 'polypeptide(L)'
;VAYNNGGQPYDWSKFVDADLLTAYQNGTNPGTDWVKEFRNKNAVVTNHALNVTGGSEFSKFSTGIGYQYQDGAFGGPVKTDYRRFTFRINSEHVIYRKGDVDVIKFGENIYYQHKGVQLGNQYSNDLSNALRAIPLIPVYNENGDFFMYDDLKNFGTSANGILDYTAYASNPMAHMVYNQAGNNKNKNFN
;
A
#
# COMPACT_ATOMS: atom_id res chain seq x y z
N VAL A 1 23.33 11.19 20.76
CA VAL A 1 23.20 11.25 22.25
C VAL A 1 24.55 10.91 22.90
N ALA A 2 25.19 9.77 22.55
CA ALA A 2 26.49 9.39 23.11
C ALA A 2 27.58 10.44 22.83
N TYR A 3 27.58 11.00 21.63
CA TYR A 3 28.53 12.03 21.22
C TYR A 3 28.39 13.32 22.05
N ASN A 4 27.15 13.75 22.31
CA ASN A 4 26.88 14.95 23.10
C ASN A 4 27.26 14.79 24.59
N ASN A 5 27.39 13.55 25.07
CA ASN A 5 27.78 13.24 26.44
C ASN A 5 29.27 12.92 26.58
N GLY A 6 30.13 13.31 25.63
CA GLY A 6 31.56 13.06 25.66
C GLY A 6 31.97 11.63 25.30
N GLY A 7 31.04 10.84 24.76
CA GLY A 7 31.35 9.51 24.21
C GLY A 7 32.18 9.59 22.93
N GLN A 8 32.91 8.52 22.62
CA GLN A 8 33.63 8.42 21.37
C GLN A 8 32.61 8.35 20.20
N PRO A 9 32.93 8.89 19.01
CA PRO A 9 32.13 8.70 17.82
C PRO A 9 31.89 7.22 17.55
N TYR A 10 30.66 6.90 17.16
CA TYR A 10 30.31 5.54 16.83
C TYR A 10 31.09 5.06 15.60
N ASP A 11 31.76 3.93 15.70
CA ASP A 11 32.51 3.36 14.59
C ASP A 11 31.57 2.59 13.65
N TRP A 12 31.09 3.26 12.64
CA TRP A 12 30.18 2.70 11.65
C TRP A 12 30.83 1.63 10.75
N SER A 13 32.17 1.61 10.65
CA SER A 13 32.88 0.62 9.84
C SER A 13 32.64 -0.82 10.29
N LYS A 14 32.22 -0.99 11.54
CA LYS A 14 31.87 -2.30 12.11
C LYS A 14 30.46 -2.77 11.74
N PHE A 15 29.62 -1.88 11.22
CA PHE A 15 28.20 -2.13 11.04
C PHE A 15 27.71 -1.86 9.63
N VAL A 16 28.53 -1.27 8.78
CA VAL A 16 28.20 -0.92 7.40
C VAL A 16 29.30 -1.43 6.50
N ASP A 17 28.93 -1.91 5.31
CA ASP A 17 29.87 -2.27 4.27
C ASP A 17 30.83 -1.11 3.97
N ALA A 18 32.13 -1.39 3.92
CA ALA A 18 33.15 -0.37 3.78
C ALA A 18 33.05 0.39 2.46
N ASP A 19 32.63 -0.27 1.37
CA ASP A 19 32.48 0.35 0.07
C ASP A 19 31.26 1.28 0.06
N LEU A 20 30.15 0.87 0.64
CA LEU A 20 28.95 1.72 0.80
C LEU A 20 29.24 2.92 1.69
N LEU A 21 29.96 2.73 2.79
CA LEU A 21 30.33 3.83 3.67
C LEU A 21 31.25 4.81 2.98
N THR A 22 32.24 4.32 2.24
CA THR A 22 33.17 5.13 1.46
C THR A 22 32.42 5.91 0.35
N ALA A 23 31.52 5.26 -0.37
CA ALA A 23 30.72 5.89 -1.41
C ALA A 23 29.82 7.00 -0.84
N TYR A 24 29.28 6.80 0.35
CA TYR A 24 28.51 7.85 1.04
C TYR A 24 29.40 9.03 1.47
N GLN A 25 30.55 8.76 2.07
CA GLN A 25 31.50 9.78 2.51
C GLN A 25 32.06 10.62 1.35
N ASN A 26 32.28 9.99 0.21
CA ASN A 26 32.76 10.65 -1.02
C ASN A 26 31.65 11.36 -1.80
N GLY A 27 30.38 11.21 -1.39
CA GLY A 27 29.25 11.81 -2.06
C GLY A 27 28.82 11.10 -3.36
N THR A 28 29.40 9.94 -3.70
CA THR A 28 28.98 9.14 -4.86
C THR A 28 27.70 8.35 -4.61
N ASN A 29 27.39 8.06 -3.34
CA ASN A 29 26.11 7.52 -2.92
C ASN A 29 25.50 8.48 -1.88
N PRO A 30 24.57 9.35 -2.27
CA PRO A 30 23.96 10.31 -1.33
C PRO A 30 23.02 9.67 -0.32
N GLY A 31 22.82 8.37 -0.42
CA GLY A 31 21.87 7.62 0.37
C GLY A 31 20.48 7.55 -0.25
N THR A 32 19.69 6.63 0.22
CA THR A 32 18.33 6.37 -0.25
C THR A 32 17.31 6.87 0.77
N ASP A 33 16.46 7.79 0.35
CA ASP A 33 15.26 8.17 1.10
C ASP A 33 14.15 7.17 0.76
N TRP A 34 14.12 6.07 1.51
CA TRP A 34 13.17 5.00 1.29
C TRP A 34 11.71 5.44 1.36
N VAL A 35 11.38 6.42 2.21
CA VAL A 35 10.02 6.95 2.30
C VAL A 35 9.62 7.66 1.01
N LYS A 36 10.54 8.40 0.43
CA LYS A 36 10.34 9.11 -0.84
C LYS A 36 10.20 8.13 -2.01
N GLU A 37 10.99 7.05 -2.02
CA GLU A 37 10.94 6.01 -3.05
C GLU A 37 9.60 5.25 -3.04
N PHE A 38 9.04 5.02 -1.85
CA PHE A 38 7.75 4.35 -1.71
C PHE A 38 6.55 5.27 -1.92
N ARG A 39 6.75 6.57 -1.89
CA ARG A 39 5.65 7.54 -1.95
C ARG A 39 5.05 7.62 -3.35
N ASN A 40 3.73 7.40 -3.46
CA ASN A 40 2.97 7.74 -4.65
C ASN A 40 2.57 9.22 -4.62
N LYS A 41 3.30 10.05 -5.38
CA LYS A 41 3.05 11.50 -5.45
C LYS A 41 1.75 11.86 -6.17
N ASN A 42 1.26 10.96 -7.01
CA ASN A 42 0.11 11.17 -7.89
C ASN A 42 -1.06 10.25 -7.49
N ALA A 43 -1.17 9.91 -6.21
CA ALA A 43 -2.28 9.12 -5.72
C ALA A 43 -3.62 9.83 -5.99
N VAL A 44 -4.47 9.19 -6.77
CA VAL A 44 -5.76 9.72 -7.20
C VAL A 44 -6.86 9.13 -6.34
N VAL A 45 -7.83 9.97 -5.98
CA VAL A 45 -9.10 9.54 -5.38
C VAL A 45 -10.23 10.02 -6.30
N THR A 46 -11.06 9.07 -6.75
CA THR A 46 -12.25 9.39 -7.52
C THR A 46 -13.48 8.81 -6.84
N ASN A 47 -14.56 9.56 -6.89
CA ASN A 47 -15.85 9.12 -6.36
C ASN A 47 -16.95 9.57 -7.32
N HIS A 48 -17.70 8.60 -7.85
CA HIS A 48 -18.80 8.83 -8.75
C HIS A 48 -20.06 8.28 -8.12
N ALA A 49 -21.12 9.10 -8.09
CA ALA A 49 -22.39 8.67 -7.59
C ALA A 49 -23.51 9.19 -8.49
N LEU A 50 -24.42 8.30 -8.84
CA LEU A 50 -25.66 8.62 -9.55
C LEU A 50 -26.82 8.18 -8.67
N ASN A 51 -27.72 9.10 -8.40
CA ASN A 51 -28.97 8.81 -7.69
C ASN A 51 -30.14 9.24 -8.56
N VAL A 52 -31.12 8.36 -8.66
CA VAL A 52 -32.37 8.61 -9.36
C VAL A 52 -33.51 8.41 -8.37
N THR A 53 -34.35 9.40 -8.25
CA THR A 53 -35.55 9.34 -7.42
C THR A 53 -36.77 9.69 -8.26
N GLY A 54 -37.86 9.03 -8.02
CA GLY A 54 -39.09 9.28 -8.72
C GLY A 54 -40.27 8.70 -7.98
N GLY A 55 -41.44 9.03 -8.45
CA GLY A 55 -42.62 8.42 -7.88
C GLY A 55 -43.89 9.08 -8.32
N SER A 56 -44.98 8.47 -7.92
CA SER A 56 -46.34 8.91 -8.07
C SER A 56 -47.06 8.78 -6.72
N GLU A 57 -48.36 9.00 -6.71
CA GLU A 57 -49.18 8.74 -5.52
C GLU A 57 -49.14 7.28 -5.07
N PHE A 58 -48.96 6.35 -6.01
CA PHE A 58 -48.98 4.90 -5.71
C PHE A 58 -47.61 4.23 -5.65
N SER A 59 -46.58 4.93 -6.08
CA SER A 59 -45.23 4.32 -6.20
C SER A 59 -44.18 5.38 -5.96
N LYS A 60 -43.21 5.06 -5.09
CA LYS A 60 -42.03 5.89 -4.85
C LYS A 60 -40.80 5.02 -4.94
N PHE A 61 -39.76 5.53 -5.54
CA PHE A 61 -38.49 4.82 -5.60
C PHE A 61 -37.30 5.76 -5.50
N SER A 62 -36.22 5.22 -4.97
CA SER A 62 -34.91 5.84 -4.97
C SER A 62 -33.88 4.75 -5.30
N THR A 63 -33.12 4.93 -6.36
CA THR A 63 -32.04 4.04 -6.72
C THR A 63 -30.74 4.80 -6.81
N GLY A 64 -29.64 4.16 -6.47
CA GLY A 64 -28.32 4.77 -6.50
C GLY A 64 -27.25 3.80 -6.90
N ILE A 65 -26.30 4.29 -7.69
CA ILE A 65 -25.08 3.60 -8.07
C ILE A 65 -23.90 4.45 -7.62
N GLY A 66 -22.93 3.84 -6.97
CA GLY A 66 -21.70 4.52 -6.55
C GLY A 66 -20.47 3.72 -6.98
N TYR A 67 -19.46 4.43 -7.43
CA TYR A 67 -18.14 3.88 -7.68
C TYR A 67 -17.08 4.75 -7.03
N GLN A 68 -16.23 4.14 -6.21
CA GLN A 68 -15.10 4.78 -5.58
C GLN A 68 -13.82 4.06 -5.99
N TYR A 69 -12.84 4.84 -6.38
CA TYR A 69 -11.49 4.39 -6.62
C TYR A 69 -10.52 5.26 -5.81
N GLN A 70 -9.54 4.63 -5.19
CA GLN A 70 -8.51 5.32 -4.42
C GLN A 70 -7.18 4.62 -4.63
N ASP A 71 -6.19 5.35 -5.15
CA ASP A 71 -4.81 4.91 -5.15
C ASP A 71 -4.22 4.97 -3.75
N GLY A 72 -3.33 4.01 -3.45
CA GLY A 72 -2.51 4.09 -2.25
C GLY A 72 -1.51 5.23 -2.33
N ALA A 73 -1.38 5.97 -1.24
CA ALA A 73 -0.36 7.01 -1.11
C ALA A 73 1.06 6.47 -0.95
N PHE A 74 1.17 5.18 -0.70
CA PHE A 74 2.41 4.46 -0.43
C PHE A 74 2.39 3.11 -1.16
N GLY A 75 3.50 2.70 -1.73
CA GLY A 75 3.59 1.43 -2.47
C GLY A 75 4.68 1.37 -3.53
N GLY A 76 5.32 2.51 -3.85
CA GLY A 76 6.41 2.55 -4.84
C GLY A 76 5.96 1.99 -6.20
N PRO A 77 6.73 1.05 -6.78
CA PRO A 77 6.41 0.44 -8.09
C PRO A 77 5.21 -0.51 -8.03
N VAL A 78 4.78 -0.88 -6.84
CA VAL A 78 3.65 -1.78 -6.60
C VAL A 78 2.40 -0.96 -6.42
N LYS A 79 1.44 -1.14 -7.31
CA LYS A 79 0.16 -0.44 -7.20
C LYS A 79 -0.65 -1.01 -6.04
N THR A 80 -0.97 -0.14 -5.09
CA THR A 80 -1.95 -0.40 -4.05
C THR A 80 -3.20 0.39 -4.39
N ASP A 81 -4.35 -0.23 -4.38
CA ASP A 81 -5.59 0.46 -4.67
C ASP A 81 -6.77 -0.10 -3.88
N TYR A 82 -7.76 0.74 -3.73
CA TYR A 82 -9.06 0.41 -3.17
C TYR A 82 -10.14 0.74 -4.21
N ARG A 83 -11.03 -0.21 -4.44
CA ARG A 83 -12.19 -0.06 -5.33
C ARG A 83 -13.44 -0.48 -4.59
N ARG A 84 -14.48 0.31 -4.74
CA ARG A 84 -15.78 -0.01 -4.17
C ARG A 84 -16.87 0.33 -5.17
N PHE A 85 -17.68 -0.65 -5.47
CA PHE A 85 -18.94 -0.47 -6.18
C PHE A 85 -20.08 -0.63 -5.18
N THR A 86 -21.08 0.25 -5.27
CA THR A 86 -22.29 0.20 -4.47
C THR A 86 -23.51 0.34 -5.35
N PHE A 87 -24.53 -0.41 -5.02
CA PHE A 87 -25.84 -0.31 -5.63
C PHE A 87 -26.90 -0.35 -4.54
N ARG A 88 -27.89 0.51 -4.65
CA ARG A 88 -29.02 0.53 -3.71
C ARG A 88 -30.32 0.79 -4.44
N ILE A 89 -31.36 0.11 -4.01
CA ILE A 89 -32.76 0.40 -4.35
C ILE A 89 -33.53 0.50 -3.05
N ASN A 90 -34.38 1.48 -3.00
CA ASN A 90 -35.39 1.65 -1.97
C ASN A 90 -36.69 2.06 -2.67
N SER A 91 -37.73 1.24 -2.52
CA SER A 91 -39.01 1.53 -3.13
C SER A 91 -40.19 1.20 -2.23
N GLU A 92 -41.28 1.89 -2.45
CA GLU A 92 -42.58 1.66 -1.80
C GLU A 92 -43.68 1.73 -2.87
N HIS A 93 -44.55 0.74 -2.88
CA HIS A 93 -45.67 0.64 -3.82
C HIS A 93 -46.97 0.36 -3.06
N VAL A 94 -48.02 1.10 -3.39
CA VAL A 94 -49.37 0.82 -2.93
C VAL A 94 -49.95 -0.25 -3.84
N ILE A 95 -50.14 -1.44 -3.32
CA ILE A 95 -50.67 -2.57 -4.08
C ILE A 95 -52.21 -2.56 -4.08
N TYR A 96 -52.77 -2.19 -2.96
CA TYR A 96 -54.23 -2.10 -2.85
C TYR A 96 -54.64 -0.90 -1.99
N ARG A 97 -55.59 -0.09 -2.55
CA ARG A 97 -56.19 1.08 -1.87
C ARG A 97 -57.70 0.92 -1.86
N LYS A 98 -58.30 1.24 -0.73
CA LYS A 98 -59.77 1.29 -0.60
C LYS A 98 -60.19 2.70 -0.16
N GLY A 99 -60.83 3.43 -1.08
CA GLY A 99 -61.06 4.86 -0.89
C GLY A 99 -59.74 5.61 -0.74
N ASP A 100 -59.58 6.37 0.33
CA ASP A 100 -58.38 7.15 0.63
C ASP A 100 -57.36 6.38 1.52
N VAL A 101 -57.63 5.10 1.78
CA VAL A 101 -56.76 4.29 2.66
C VAL A 101 -55.92 3.30 1.86
N ASP A 102 -54.63 3.39 2.01
CA ASP A 102 -53.69 2.42 1.47
C ASP A 102 -53.70 1.14 2.34
N VAL A 103 -54.37 0.09 1.84
CA VAL A 103 -54.62 -1.12 2.60
C VAL A 103 -53.42 -2.08 2.52
N ILE A 104 -52.80 -2.19 1.33
CA ILE A 104 -51.64 -3.05 1.13
C ILE A 104 -50.54 -2.23 0.49
N LYS A 105 -49.40 -2.16 1.16
CA LYS A 105 -48.18 -1.58 0.65
C LYS A 105 -47.07 -2.66 0.57
N PHE A 106 -46.28 -2.57 -0.47
CA PHE A 106 -45.08 -3.36 -0.63
C PHE A 106 -43.87 -2.41 -0.65
N GLY A 107 -42.89 -2.73 0.15
CA GLY A 107 -41.62 -1.99 0.20
C GLY A 107 -40.42 -2.92 0.02
N GLU A 108 -39.43 -2.44 -0.67
CA GLU A 108 -38.17 -3.14 -0.82
C GLU A 108 -36.99 -2.21 -0.51
N ASN A 109 -35.96 -2.77 0.11
CA ASN A 109 -34.70 -2.10 0.37
C ASN A 109 -33.57 -3.08 0.07
N ILE A 110 -32.88 -2.84 -1.02
CA ILE A 110 -31.75 -3.64 -1.48
C ILE A 110 -30.50 -2.81 -1.44
N TYR A 111 -29.48 -3.33 -0.80
CA TYR A 111 -28.14 -2.76 -0.82
C TYR A 111 -27.11 -3.83 -1.21
N TYR A 112 -26.35 -3.53 -2.23
CA TYR A 112 -25.26 -4.37 -2.69
C TYR A 112 -23.95 -3.58 -2.68
N GLN A 113 -22.88 -4.21 -2.20
CA GLN A 113 -21.55 -3.62 -2.22
C GLN A 113 -20.51 -4.67 -2.63
N HIS A 114 -19.67 -4.28 -3.55
CA HIS A 114 -18.48 -5.04 -3.92
C HIS A 114 -17.24 -4.22 -3.62
N LYS A 115 -16.26 -4.80 -2.90
CA LYS A 115 -14.98 -4.18 -2.57
C LYS A 115 -13.85 -4.97 -3.19
N GLY A 116 -12.93 -4.27 -3.82
CA GLY A 116 -11.62 -4.78 -4.20
C GLY A 116 -10.54 -3.98 -3.49
N VAL A 117 -9.59 -4.66 -2.88
CA VAL A 117 -8.42 -4.03 -2.27
C VAL A 117 -7.19 -4.73 -2.81
N GLN A 118 -6.29 -3.95 -3.40
CA GLN A 118 -4.97 -4.43 -3.76
C GLN A 118 -3.96 -3.85 -2.77
N LEU A 119 -3.43 -4.71 -1.92
CA LEU A 119 -2.38 -4.33 -0.96
C LEU A 119 -1.01 -4.59 -1.58
N GLY A 120 -0.03 -3.79 -1.19
CA GLY A 120 1.36 -3.95 -1.62
C GLY A 120 1.94 -5.28 -1.15
N ASN A 121 1.84 -5.54 0.15
CA ASN A 121 2.20 -6.82 0.72
C ASN A 121 1.27 -7.14 1.89
N GLN A 122 0.66 -8.32 1.83
CA GLN A 122 -0.30 -8.77 2.84
C GLN A 122 0.38 -9.23 4.14
N TYR A 123 1.68 -9.54 4.11
CA TYR A 123 2.41 -10.18 5.21
C TYR A 123 3.53 -9.33 5.82
N SER A 124 3.86 -8.17 5.26
CA SER A 124 4.87 -7.29 5.82
C SER A 124 4.36 -5.86 5.93
N ASN A 125 4.82 -5.21 6.97
CA ASN A 125 4.58 -3.80 7.18
C ASN A 125 5.59 -3.01 6.32
N ASP A 126 5.27 -2.83 5.03
CA ASP A 126 6.16 -2.22 4.06
C ASP A 126 6.62 -0.82 4.47
N LEU A 127 5.75 -0.04 5.09
CA LEU A 127 6.12 1.25 5.65
C LEU A 127 7.16 1.11 6.78
N SER A 128 6.95 0.15 7.68
CA SER A 128 7.91 -0.12 8.75
C SER A 128 9.26 -0.60 8.21
N ASN A 129 9.24 -1.42 7.17
CA ASN A 129 10.46 -1.88 6.50
C ASN A 129 11.19 -0.73 5.82
N ALA A 130 10.47 0.16 5.14
CA ALA A 130 11.05 1.37 4.54
C ALA A 130 11.66 2.31 5.60
N LEU A 131 11.00 2.47 6.76
CA LEU A 131 11.49 3.33 7.84
C LEU A 131 12.71 2.74 8.56
N ARG A 132 12.88 1.42 8.53
CA ARG A 132 14.00 0.72 9.17
C ARG A 132 15.15 0.42 8.22
N ALA A 133 14.93 0.52 6.91
CA ALA A 133 15.93 0.22 5.91
C ALA A 133 17.13 1.15 6.04
N ILE A 134 18.31 0.58 5.85
CA ILE A 134 19.57 1.32 5.92
C ILE A 134 19.63 2.32 4.75
N PRO A 135 19.77 3.62 5.00
CA PRO A 135 19.78 4.63 3.93
C PRO A 135 20.97 4.49 2.98
N LEU A 136 22.05 3.83 3.39
CA LEU A 136 23.26 3.65 2.58
C LEU A 136 23.08 2.63 1.44
N ILE A 137 22.05 1.78 1.52
CA ILE A 137 21.75 0.79 0.48
C ILE A 137 21.05 1.50 -0.68
N PRO A 138 21.56 1.43 -1.92
CA PRO A 138 20.88 1.97 -3.09
C PRO A 138 19.66 1.11 -3.45
N VAL A 139 18.71 1.69 -4.20
CA VAL A 139 17.53 0.94 -4.68
C VAL A 139 17.94 -0.10 -5.71
N TYR A 140 18.84 0.28 -6.62
CA TYR A 140 19.31 -0.56 -7.73
C TYR A 140 20.82 -0.70 -7.69
N ASN A 141 21.31 -1.83 -8.18
CA ASN A 141 22.73 -2.07 -8.42
C ASN A 141 23.17 -1.45 -9.76
N GLU A 142 24.44 -1.58 -10.12
CA GLU A 142 25.03 -1.05 -11.35
C GLU A 142 24.40 -1.64 -12.62
N ASN A 143 23.83 -2.84 -12.53
CA ASN A 143 23.16 -3.52 -13.64
C ASN A 143 21.70 -3.06 -13.83
N GLY A 144 21.15 -2.26 -12.91
CA GLY A 144 19.76 -1.83 -12.90
C GLY A 144 18.80 -2.80 -12.23
N ASP A 145 19.30 -3.88 -11.65
CA ASP A 145 18.54 -4.81 -10.82
C ASP A 145 18.39 -4.26 -9.40
N PHE A 146 17.40 -4.75 -8.64
CA PHE A 146 17.33 -4.39 -7.24
C PHE A 146 18.59 -4.78 -6.49
N PHE A 147 19.14 -3.83 -5.74
CA PHE A 147 20.29 -4.10 -4.89
C PHE A 147 19.91 -5.15 -3.83
N MET A 148 20.64 -6.24 -3.80
CA MET A 148 20.41 -7.36 -2.91
C MET A 148 21.63 -7.61 -2.02
N TYR A 149 21.48 -8.53 -1.06
CA TYR A 149 22.57 -8.90 -0.17
C TYR A 149 23.83 -9.36 -0.93
N ASP A 150 23.65 -10.08 -2.03
CA ASP A 150 24.75 -10.61 -2.85
C ASP A 150 25.57 -9.51 -3.56
N ASP A 151 25.02 -8.29 -3.66
CA ASP A 151 25.74 -7.13 -4.19
C ASP A 151 26.70 -6.52 -3.16
N LEU A 152 26.62 -6.93 -1.89
CA LEU A 152 27.54 -6.50 -0.83
C LEU A 152 28.87 -7.28 -0.94
N LYS A 153 29.89 -6.65 -1.50
CA LYS A 153 31.17 -7.31 -1.82
C LYS A 153 32.01 -7.69 -0.60
N ASN A 154 31.81 -7.04 0.53
CA ASN A 154 32.69 -7.16 1.71
C ASN A 154 31.97 -7.68 2.97
N PHE A 155 30.74 -8.14 2.86
CA PHE A 155 29.95 -8.64 3.98
C PHE A 155 30.17 -10.12 4.28
N GLY A 156 31.26 -10.68 3.83
CA GLY A 156 31.45 -12.12 3.81
C GLY A 156 32.01 -12.74 5.07
N THR A 157 32.25 -12.04 6.15
CA THR A 157 32.82 -12.71 7.31
C THR A 157 32.15 -12.32 8.61
N SER A 158 31.06 -12.98 8.89
CA SER A 158 30.50 -13.17 10.22
C SER A 158 31.52 -13.72 11.28
N ALA A 159 32.79 -13.81 10.94
CA ALA A 159 33.83 -14.31 11.81
C ALA A 159 34.10 -13.48 13.08
N ASN A 160 33.53 -12.28 13.13
CA ASN A 160 33.75 -11.36 14.25
C ASN A 160 32.49 -11.00 15.06
N GLY A 161 31.41 -11.81 14.99
CA GLY A 161 30.21 -11.53 15.80
C GLY A 161 29.46 -10.26 15.38
N ILE A 162 29.70 -9.77 14.20
CA ILE A 162 29.00 -8.63 13.61
C ILE A 162 27.59 -9.10 13.23
N LEU A 163 26.61 -8.32 13.62
CA LEU A 163 25.16 -8.51 13.38
C LEU A 163 24.88 -9.20 12.05
N ASP A 164 23.96 -10.14 12.08
CA ASP A 164 23.41 -10.75 10.88
C ASP A 164 22.69 -9.68 10.05
N TYR A 165 23.42 -9.08 9.13
CA TYR A 165 22.93 -8.01 8.26
C TYR A 165 21.89 -8.48 7.24
N THR A 166 21.69 -9.78 7.11
CA THR A 166 20.68 -10.32 6.17
C THR A 166 19.28 -9.76 6.42
N ALA A 167 18.96 -9.53 7.70
CA ALA A 167 17.68 -8.95 8.08
C ALA A 167 17.61 -7.41 7.89
N TYR A 168 18.75 -6.73 7.95
CA TYR A 168 18.80 -5.25 7.89
C TYR A 168 19.26 -4.72 6.52
N ALA A 169 19.98 -5.52 5.75
CA ALA A 169 20.44 -5.17 4.41
C ALA A 169 19.45 -5.56 3.31
N SER A 170 18.21 -5.88 3.66
CA SER A 170 17.19 -6.18 2.67
C SER A 170 16.70 -4.90 2.00
N ASN A 171 16.63 -4.92 0.68
CA ASN A 171 15.98 -3.89 -0.10
C ASN A 171 14.46 -3.99 0.08
N PRO A 172 13.81 -3.06 0.79
CA PRO A 172 12.38 -3.18 1.08
C PRO A 172 11.52 -3.07 -0.20
N MET A 173 12.02 -2.41 -1.24
CA MET A 173 11.31 -2.30 -2.50
C MET A 173 11.35 -3.61 -3.29
N ALA A 174 12.51 -4.28 -3.35
CA ALA A 174 12.63 -5.61 -3.94
C ALA A 174 11.70 -6.60 -3.24
N HIS A 175 11.70 -6.58 -1.91
CA HIS A 175 10.82 -7.42 -1.10
C HIS A 175 9.34 -7.21 -1.44
N MET A 176 8.90 -5.97 -1.57
CA MET A 176 7.53 -5.63 -1.93
C MET A 176 7.17 -6.15 -3.34
N VAL A 177 8.02 -5.90 -4.33
CA VAL A 177 7.77 -6.29 -5.72
C VAL A 177 7.71 -7.81 -5.86
N TYR A 178 8.66 -8.53 -5.29
CA TYR A 178 8.71 -10.00 -5.39
C TYR A 178 7.56 -10.67 -4.64
N ASN A 179 7.19 -10.16 -3.48
CA ASN A 179 6.05 -10.69 -2.73
C ASN A 179 4.71 -10.42 -3.41
N GLN A 180 4.54 -9.28 -4.06
CA GLN A 180 3.33 -9.02 -4.82
C GLN A 180 3.20 -9.95 -6.04
N ALA A 181 4.30 -10.23 -6.73
CA ALA A 181 4.30 -11.18 -7.84
C ALA A 181 3.86 -12.59 -7.40
N GLY A 182 4.22 -13.01 -6.18
CA GLY A 182 3.74 -14.25 -5.56
C GLY A 182 2.25 -14.23 -5.24
N ASN A 183 1.73 -13.12 -4.71
CA ASN A 183 0.33 -13.00 -4.27
C ASN A 183 -0.67 -12.85 -5.41
N ASN A 184 -0.25 -12.36 -6.58
CA ASN A 184 -1.14 -12.28 -7.75
C ASN A 184 -1.60 -13.64 -8.28
N LYS A 185 -0.97 -14.73 -7.88
CA LYS A 185 -1.40 -16.10 -8.20
C LYS A 185 -2.57 -16.60 -7.34
N ASN A 186 -2.86 -15.92 -6.22
CA ASN A 186 -3.87 -16.32 -5.23
C ASN A 186 -5.10 -15.41 -5.21
N LYS A 187 -5.46 -14.77 -6.33
CA LYS A 187 -6.75 -14.08 -6.45
C LYS A 187 -7.86 -15.13 -6.51
N ASN A 188 -8.28 -15.60 -5.35
CA ASN A 188 -9.53 -16.31 -5.22
C ASN A 188 -10.66 -15.27 -5.31
N PHE A 189 -11.47 -15.42 -6.34
CA PHE A 189 -12.77 -14.76 -6.43
C PHE A 189 -13.67 -15.42 -5.36
N ASN A 190 -14.00 -14.68 -4.32
CA ASN A 190 -15.12 -14.99 -3.43
C ASN A 190 -16.26 -14.04 -3.78
#